data_32e64e3798dfa1649af69d3a8923a441
#
_entry.id   32e64e3798dfa1649af69d3a8923a441
#
_cell.length_a   1.000
_cell.length_b   1.000
_cell.length_c   1.000
_cell.angle_alpha   90.00
_cell.angle_beta   90.00
_cell.angle_gamma   90.00
#
_symmetry.space_group_name_H-M   'P 1'
#
loop_
_entity.id
_entity.type
_entity.pdbx_description
1 polymer ?
#
loop_
_entity_poly.entity_id
_entity_poly.type
_entity_poly.pdbx_seq_one_letter_code
_entity_poly.pdbx_strand_id
1 'polypeptide(L)'
;MNRNRSNPLFGFTLLCALLGGNAFAVGPARPDVEQVRDRWAQINYQTPKAQREAAFADLALQAAQARKAHPGDADALIWEGIVLSSLAGEKGGVGALGLVKRARSDFEAAIKLDPDALDGAAYTSLGALYYQVPGWPIGFGDDDTARELLRKGLAVDPDGIDANYFYADFLRDQKDWAGAKAAYQKALAAPARPGRATADAGRRREAEARLKEVTAHLAR
;
A
#
# COMPACT_ATOMS: atom_id res chain seq x y z
N MET A 1 0.02 -77.95 42.88
CA MET A 1 1.08 -76.92 43.17
C MET A 1 0.87 -75.76 42.24
N ASN A 2 0.27 -74.70 42.76
CA ASN A 2 -0.13 -73.48 42.04
C ASN A 2 1.05 -72.58 41.78
N ARG A 3 1.18 -72.02 40.60
CA ARG A 3 1.88 -70.77 40.39
C ARG A 3 1.11 -69.87 39.41
N ASN A 4 0.48 -68.94 40.03
CA ASN A 4 -0.15 -67.76 39.45
C ASN A 4 0.94 -66.83 38.88
N ARG A 5 0.83 -66.40 37.62
CA ARG A 5 1.63 -65.31 37.02
C ARG A 5 0.72 -64.27 36.46
N SER A 6 0.64 -63.18 37.18
CA SER A 6 -0.01 -61.91 36.80
C SER A 6 0.79 -61.28 35.67
N ASN A 7 0.09 -60.91 34.62
CA ASN A 7 0.61 -59.98 33.56
C ASN A 7 0.38 -58.53 33.97
N PRO A 8 1.37 -57.62 33.79
CA PRO A 8 1.12 -56.21 33.90
C PRO A 8 0.63 -55.64 32.57
N LEU A 9 -0.49 -54.93 32.62
CA LEU A 9 -1.02 -54.08 31.57
C LEU A 9 -0.07 -52.92 31.28
N PHE A 10 0.43 -52.86 30.06
CA PHE A 10 1.12 -51.68 29.52
C PHE A 10 0.09 -50.62 29.15
N GLY A 11 -0.01 -49.57 29.93
CA GLY A 11 -0.76 -48.38 29.59
C GLY A 11 -0.06 -47.62 28.47
N PHE A 12 -0.71 -47.51 27.30
CA PHE A 12 -0.29 -46.64 26.22
C PHE A 12 -0.79 -45.22 26.53
N THR A 13 0.11 -44.37 27.00
CA THR A 13 -0.18 -42.94 27.16
C THR A 13 -0.11 -42.28 25.79
N LEU A 14 -1.29 -41.91 25.23
CA LEU A 14 -1.42 -41.17 24.01
C LEU A 14 -0.99 -39.73 24.26
N LEU A 15 0.20 -39.36 23.82
CA LEU A 15 0.72 -38.00 23.86
C LEU A 15 0.04 -37.21 22.74
N CYS A 16 -1.02 -36.48 23.06
CA CYS A 16 -1.61 -35.48 22.15
C CYS A 16 -0.61 -34.35 21.95
N ALA A 17 0.12 -34.35 20.86
CA ALA A 17 0.88 -33.21 20.38
C ALA A 17 -0.14 -32.09 20.00
N LEU A 18 -0.28 -31.11 20.85
CA LEU A 18 -0.95 -29.85 20.51
C LEU A 18 -0.09 -29.15 19.45
N LEU A 19 -0.48 -29.32 18.18
CA LEU A 19 -0.04 -28.44 17.10
C LEU A 19 -0.62 -27.05 17.39
N GLY A 20 0.19 -26.23 18.04
CA GLY A 20 -0.08 -24.82 18.17
C GLY A 20 -0.11 -24.18 16.78
N GLY A 21 -1.28 -24.12 16.17
CA GLY A 21 -1.50 -23.26 15.04
C GLY A 21 -1.25 -21.82 15.46
N ASN A 22 -0.25 -21.17 14.89
CA ASN A 22 -0.11 -19.73 14.98
C ASN A 22 -1.37 -19.12 14.35
N ALA A 23 -2.37 -18.84 15.17
CA ALA A 23 -3.43 -17.93 14.80
C ALA A 23 -2.75 -16.58 14.61
N PHE A 24 -2.56 -16.18 13.36
CA PHE A 24 -2.27 -14.79 13.05
C PHE A 24 -3.39 -13.98 13.71
N ALA A 25 -3.04 -13.18 14.69
CA ALA A 25 -3.98 -12.29 15.35
C ALA A 25 -4.48 -11.32 14.28
N VAL A 26 -5.68 -11.59 13.75
CA VAL A 26 -6.41 -10.61 12.96
C VAL A 26 -6.66 -9.43 13.92
N GLY A 27 -6.04 -8.30 13.62
CA GLY A 27 -6.25 -7.09 14.42
C GLY A 27 -7.74 -6.74 14.50
N PRO A 28 -8.15 -5.86 15.41
CA PRO A 28 -9.54 -5.48 15.55
C PRO A 28 -10.11 -5.01 14.21
N ALA A 29 -11.32 -5.49 13.86
CA ALA A 29 -11.98 -5.08 12.63
C ALA A 29 -12.20 -3.55 12.63
N ARG A 30 -11.81 -2.89 11.53
CA ARG A 30 -11.92 -1.43 11.33
C ARG A 30 -12.75 -1.17 10.07
N PRO A 31 -14.06 -1.44 10.13
CA PRO A 31 -14.92 -1.40 8.94
C PRO A 31 -14.97 -0.01 8.28
N ASP A 32 -14.78 1.06 9.04
CA ASP A 32 -14.71 2.44 8.53
C ASP A 32 -13.41 2.69 7.73
N VAL A 33 -12.25 2.22 8.19
CA VAL A 33 -10.98 2.30 7.46
C VAL A 33 -11.05 1.45 6.18
N GLU A 34 -11.60 0.23 6.29
CA GLU A 34 -11.80 -0.64 5.13
C GLU A 34 -12.76 -0.05 4.11
N GLN A 35 -13.81 0.62 4.56
CA GLN A 35 -14.75 1.34 3.69
C GLN A 35 -14.06 2.49 2.95
N VAL A 36 -13.17 3.26 3.60
CA VAL A 36 -12.36 4.29 2.95
C VAL A 36 -11.49 3.68 1.86
N ARG A 37 -10.81 2.57 2.15
CA ARG A 37 -9.99 1.79 1.19
C ARG A 37 -10.80 1.41 -0.06
N ASP A 38 -11.94 0.79 0.14
CA ASP A 38 -12.75 0.25 -0.94
C ASP A 38 -13.38 1.38 -1.77
N ARG A 39 -13.84 2.44 -1.11
CA ARG A 39 -14.37 3.63 -1.77
C ARG A 39 -13.30 4.36 -2.58
N TRP A 40 -12.06 4.45 -2.08
CA TRP A 40 -10.94 4.98 -2.84
C TRP A 40 -10.77 4.24 -4.17
N ALA A 41 -10.76 2.91 -4.16
CA ALA A 41 -10.60 2.11 -5.38
C ALA A 41 -11.74 2.36 -6.39
N GLN A 42 -12.99 2.48 -5.92
CA GLN A 42 -14.12 2.83 -6.77
C GLN A 42 -13.97 4.22 -7.40
N ILE A 43 -13.60 5.22 -6.61
CA ILE A 43 -13.42 6.59 -7.12
C ILE A 43 -12.28 6.62 -8.13
N ASN A 44 -11.13 6.05 -7.79
CA ASN A 44 -9.94 6.11 -8.63
C ASN A 44 -10.12 5.42 -9.98
N TYR A 45 -10.79 4.25 -10.00
CA TYR A 45 -10.82 3.38 -11.17
C TYR A 45 -12.17 3.25 -11.87
N GLN A 46 -13.27 3.64 -11.22
CA GLN A 46 -14.62 3.45 -11.77
C GLN A 46 -15.43 4.74 -11.88
N THR A 47 -15.02 5.82 -11.19
CA THR A 47 -15.72 7.11 -11.27
C THR A 47 -15.20 7.92 -12.46
N PRO A 48 -16.09 8.54 -13.27
CA PRO A 48 -15.69 9.44 -14.34
C PRO A 48 -14.80 10.59 -13.83
N LYS A 49 -13.77 10.96 -14.59
CA LYS A 49 -12.77 11.96 -14.16
C LYS A 49 -13.40 13.28 -13.67
N ALA A 50 -14.41 13.77 -14.35
CA ALA A 50 -15.09 15.03 -13.97
C ALA A 50 -15.76 15.01 -12.59
N GLN A 51 -15.98 13.84 -12.00
CA GLN A 51 -16.62 13.65 -10.70
C GLN A 51 -15.64 13.29 -9.59
N ARG A 52 -14.38 12.98 -9.92
CA ARG A 52 -13.40 12.44 -8.96
C ARG A 52 -13.01 13.43 -7.89
N GLU A 53 -12.80 14.71 -8.25
CA GLU A 53 -12.42 15.74 -7.27
C GLU A 53 -13.45 15.85 -6.15
N ALA A 54 -14.74 15.97 -6.49
CA ALA A 54 -15.82 16.05 -5.51
C ALA A 54 -15.92 14.75 -4.70
N ALA A 55 -15.83 13.57 -5.35
CA ALA A 55 -15.91 12.29 -4.67
C ALA A 55 -14.72 12.06 -3.71
N PHE A 56 -13.50 12.47 -4.07
CA PHE A 56 -12.35 12.42 -3.18
C PHE A 56 -12.43 13.47 -2.06
N ALA A 57 -13.04 14.64 -2.29
CA ALA A 57 -13.28 15.61 -1.22
C ALA A 57 -14.21 15.05 -0.14
N ASP A 58 -15.29 14.39 -0.53
CA ASP A 58 -16.19 13.71 0.39
C ASP A 58 -15.50 12.54 1.11
N LEU A 59 -14.69 11.75 0.40
CA LEU A 59 -13.94 10.65 1.00
C LEU A 59 -12.88 11.14 1.98
N ALA A 60 -12.27 12.29 1.75
CA ALA A 60 -11.30 12.89 2.67
C ALA A 60 -11.92 13.24 4.03
N LEU A 61 -13.20 13.63 4.07
CA LEU A 61 -13.92 13.84 5.32
C LEU A 61 -14.15 12.51 6.07
N GLN A 62 -14.51 11.45 5.34
CA GLN A 62 -14.68 10.11 5.92
C GLN A 62 -13.36 9.54 6.45
N ALA A 63 -12.27 9.69 5.68
CA ALA A 63 -10.94 9.26 6.10
C ALA A 63 -10.46 10.00 7.37
N ALA A 64 -10.71 11.32 7.47
CA ALA A 64 -10.40 12.09 8.66
C ALA A 64 -11.23 11.64 9.89
N GLN A 65 -12.48 11.24 9.68
CA GLN A 65 -13.32 10.69 10.76
C GLN A 65 -12.81 9.31 11.21
N ALA A 66 -12.48 8.41 10.28
CA ALA A 66 -11.90 7.11 10.59
C ALA A 66 -10.59 7.26 11.37
N ARG A 67 -9.66 8.12 10.92
CA ARG A 67 -8.43 8.43 11.65
C ARG A 67 -8.69 8.94 13.07
N LYS A 68 -9.69 9.82 13.25
CA LYS A 68 -10.07 10.34 14.57
C LYS A 68 -10.65 9.25 15.47
N ALA A 69 -11.39 8.29 14.90
CA ALA A 69 -11.95 7.16 15.63
C ALA A 69 -10.87 6.15 16.07
N HIS A 70 -9.76 6.07 15.32
CA HIS A 70 -8.65 5.14 15.57
C HIS A 70 -7.32 5.89 15.81
N PRO A 71 -7.18 6.64 16.93
CA PRO A 71 -5.94 7.35 17.23
C PRO A 71 -4.80 6.35 17.49
N GLY A 72 -3.68 6.55 16.82
CA GLY A 72 -2.52 5.64 16.90
C GLY A 72 -2.60 4.43 15.96
N ASP A 73 -3.53 4.41 15.01
CA ASP A 73 -3.64 3.38 13.99
C ASP A 73 -2.90 3.82 12.71
N ALA A 74 -1.85 3.07 12.33
CA ALA A 74 -1.05 3.37 11.15
C ALA A 74 -1.86 3.23 9.86
N ASP A 75 -2.75 2.24 9.75
CA ASP A 75 -3.58 2.03 8.55
C ASP A 75 -4.52 3.21 8.31
N ALA A 76 -5.14 3.74 9.38
CA ALA A 76 -6.02 4.90 9.28
C ALA A 76 -5.28 6.15 8.79
N LEU A 77 -4.04 6.37 9.28
CA LEU A 77 -3.16 7.45 8.80
C LEU A 77 -2.77 7.24 7.34
N ILE A 78 -2.39 6.02 6.94
CA ILE A 78 -2.03 5.70 5.56
C ILE A 78 -3.20 5.99 4.63
N TRP A 79 -4.41 5.56 4.97
CA TRP A 79 -5.58 5.78 4.12
C TRP A 79 -6.00 7.24 4.06
N GLU A 80 -5.90 8.02 5.15
CA GLU A 80 -6.10 9.48 5.06
C GLU A 80 -5.07 10.10 4.11
N GLY A 81 -3.80 9.77 4.25
CA GLY A 81 -2.73 10.26 3.38
C GLY A 81 -2.92 9.90 1.91
N ILE A 82 -3.33 8.66 1.58
CA ILE A 82 -3.61 8.22 0.21
C ILE A 82 -4.79 9.01 -0.40
N VAL A 83 -5.87 9.19 0.36
CA VAL A 83 -7.04 9.94 -0.10
C VAL A 83 -6.69 11.42 -0.34
N LEU A 84 -5.94 12.05 0.58
CA LEU A 84 -5.48 13.43 0.43
C LEU A 84 -4.55 13.60 -0.77
N SER A 85 -3.66 12.64 -1.03
CA SER A 85 -2.78 12.63 -2.20
C SER A 85 -3.58 12.53 -3.50
N SER A 86 -4.59 11.67 -3.52
CA SER A 86 -5.47 11.51 -4.68
C SER A 86 -6.30 12.76 -4.95
N LEU A 87 -6.87 13.36 -3.91
CA LEU A 87 -7.57 14.65 -4.00
C LEU A 87 -6.65 15.76 -4.52
N ALA A 88 -5.41 15.80 -4.04
CA ALA A 88 -4.42 16.77 -4.51
C ALA A 88 -4.13 16.61 -6.00
N GLY A 89 -4.01 15.37 -6.48
CA GLY A 89 -3.80 15.07 -7.89
C GLY A 89 -4.97 15.51 -8.80
N GLU A 90 -6.21 15.33 -8.34
CA GLU A 90 -7.41 15.78 -9.09
C GLU A 90 -7.55 17.32 -9.07
N LYS A 91 -7.25 17.95 -7.93
CA LYS A 91 -7.39 19.40 -7.75
C LYS A 91 -6.31 20.20 -8.49
N GLY A 92 -5.07 19.73 -8.43
CA GLY A 92 -3.92 20.39 -9.04
C GLY A 92 -3.61 21.80 -8.47
N GLY A 93 -2.57 22.43 -9.01
CA GLY A 93 -2.19 23.80 -8.70
C GLY A 93 -1.88 24.08 -7.23
N VAL A 94 -1.98 25.36 -6.84
CA VAL A 94 -1.65 25.83 -5.48
C VAL A 94 -2.57 25.23 -4.42
N GLY A 95 -3.82 24.92 -4.77
CA GLY A 95 -4.78 24.28 -3.86
C GLY A 95 -4.41 22.87 -3.42
N ALA A 96 -3.54 22.20 -4.18
CA ALA A 96 -3.05 20.87 -3.84
C ALA A 96 -1.99 20.86 -2.73
N LEU A 97 -1.22 21.96 -2.59
CA LEU A 97 -0.04 21.99 -1.68
C LEU A 97 -0.40 21.74 -0.21
N GLY A 98 -1.52 22.26 0.27
CA GLY A 98 -2.00 22.01 1.63
C GLY A 98 -2.34 20.53 1.86
N LEU A 99 -2.92 19.88 0.85
CA LEU A 99 -3.31 18.47 0.89
C LEU A 99 -2.08 17.55 0.93
N VAL A 100 -1.11 17.77 0.03
CA VAL A 100 0.11 16.94 0.00
C VAL A 100 0.98 17.13 1.25
N LYS A 101 0.99 18.31 1.88
CA LYS A 101 1.68 18.52 3.16
C LYS A 101 1.03 17.74 4.29
N ARG A 102 -0.29 17.67 4.34
CA ARG A 102 -1.03 16.84 5.31
C ARG A 102 -0.77 15.37 5.06
N ALA A 103 -0.90 14.91 3.80
CA ALA A 103 -0.63 13.52 3.42
C ALA A 103 0.80 13.11 3.81
N ARG A 104 1.80 13.97 3.57
CA ARG A 104 3.17 13.75 4.02
C ARG A 104 3.24 13.53 5.53
N SER A 105 2.62 14.41 6.32
CA SER A 105 2.60 14.30 7.79
C SER A 105 1.94 12.99 8.26
N ASP A 106 0.86 12.56 7.60
CA ASP A 106 0.17 11.32 7.92
C ASP A 106 1.05 10.08 7.63
N PHE A 107 1.72 10.04 6.48
CA PHE A 107 2.66 8.95 6.16
C PHE A 107 3.88 8.94 7.10
N GLU A 108 4.47 10.10 7.42
CA GLU A 108 5.57 10.20 8.38
C GLU A 108 5.15 9.73 9.78
N ALA A 109 3.91 10.00 10.19
CA ALA A 109 3.36 9.52 11.45
C ALA A 109 3.10 8.01 11.42
N ALA A 110 2.55 7.48 10.32
CA ALA A 110 2.33 6.06 10.13
C ALA A 110 3.64 5.26 10.19
N ILE A 111 4.69 5.72 9.50
CA ILE A 111 6.02 5.08 9.54
C ILE A 111 6.59 5.02 10.97
N LYS A 112 6.35 6.04 11.79
CA LYS A 112 6.79 6.05 13.19
C LYS A 112 6.02 5.08 14.08
N LEU A 113 4.75 4.84 13.77
CA LEU A 113 3.88 3.93 14.52
C LEU A 113 4.12 2.47 14.12
N ASP A 114 4.09 2.20 12.83
CA ASP A 114 4.29 0.87 12.26
C ASP A 114 4.82 1.03 10.82
N PRO A 115 6.13 0.86 10.61
CA PRO A 115 6.75 1.00 9.29
C PRO A 115 6.31 -0.07 8.28
N ASP A 116 5.82 -1.22 8.76
CA ASP A 116 5.42 -2.34 7.93
C ASP A 116 3.91 -2.38 7.66
N ALA A 117 3.15 -1.44 8.25
CA ALA A 117 1.70 -1.34 8.07
C ALA A 117 1.31 -1.31 6.58
N LEU A 118 0.29 -2.09 6.23
CA LEU A 118 -0.21 -2.25 4.84
C LEU A 118 0.94 -2.53 3.85
N ASP A 119 1.82 -3.46 4.22
CA ASP A 119 2.96 -3.89 3.40
C ASP A 119 3.89 -2.72 3.00
N GLY A 120 4.19 -1.82 3.96
CA GLY A 120 5.05 -0.67 3.75
C GLY A 120 4.44 0.43 2.87
N ALA A 121 3.11 0.50 2.78
CA ALA A 121 2.40 1.45 1.93
C ALA A 121 2.71 2.92 2.27
N ALA A 122 3.06 3.23 3.52
CA ALA A 122 3.46 4.58 3.91
C ALA A 122 4.77 5.00 3.23
N TYR A 123 5.78 4.12 3.17
CA TYR A 123 7.03 4.38 2.45
C TYR A 123 6.79 4.59 0.96
N THR A 124 6.03 3.70 0.34
CA THR A 124 5.70 3.76 -1.09
C THR A 124 4.96 5.05 -1.45
N SER A 125 3.94 5.41 -0.67
CA SER A 125 3.12 6.60 -0.90
C SER A 125 3.89 7.90 -0.63
N LEU A 126 4.69 7.94 0.44
CA LEU A 126 5.54 9.08 0.75
C LEU A 126 6.61 9.28 -0.32
N GLY A 127 7.25 8.20 -0.78
CA GLY A 127 8.19 8.25 -1.89
C GLY A 127 7.55 8.78 -3.16
N ALA A 128 6.31 8.35 -3.46
CA ALA A 128 5.54 8.88 -4.59
C ALA A 128 5.28 10.39 -4.48
N LEU A 129 4.96 10.89 -3.30
CA LEU A 129 4.80 12.33 -3.09
C LEU A 129 6.08 13.10 -3.37
N TYR A 130 7.26 12.58 -2.93
CA TYR A 130 8.52 13.29 -3.08
C TYR A 130 8.97 13.49 -4.52
N TYR A 131 8.67 12.58 -5.46
CA TYR A 131 9.01 12.82 -6.88
C TYR A 131 7.90 13.49 -7.68
N GLN A 132 6.63 13.48 -7.18
CA GLN A 132 5.51 14.10 -7.90
C GLN A 132 5.25 15.54 -7.49
N VAL A 133 5.60 15.93 -6.28
CA VAL A 133 5.43 17.30 -5.78
C VAL A 133 6.61 18.15 -6.26
N PRO A 134 6.37 19.39 -6.70
CA PRO A 134 7.48 20.28 -7.05
C PRO A 134 8.48 20.46 -5.90
N GLY A 135 9.75 20.61 -6.24
CA GLY A 135 10.79 20.92 -5.27
C GLY A 135 10.72 22.37 -4.74
N TRP A 136 11.67 22.69 -3.87
CA TRP A 136 11.80 24.04 -3.34
C TRP A 136 11.97 25.09 -4.48
N PRO A 137 11.42 26.32 -4.40
CA PRO A 137 10.69 26.90 -3.26
C PRO A 137 9.20 26.62 -3.21
N ILE A 138 8.62 25.90 -4.19
CA ILE A 138 7.19 25.71 -4.33
C ILE A 138 6.67 24.63 -3.38
N GLY A 139 7.37 23.52 -3.31
CA GLY A 139 7.01 22.35 -2.51
C GLY A 139 8.20 21.70 -1.83
N PHE A 140 8.06 20.42 -1.52
CA PHE A 140 9.07 19.63 -0.79
C PHE A 140 9.64 18.47 -1.63
N GLY A 141 9.36 18.44 -2.93
CA GLY A 141 9.82 17.39 -3.82
C GLY A 141 11.34 17.24 -3.79
N ASP A 142 11.80 15.97 -3.77
CA ASP A 142 13.21 15.61 -3.71
C ASP A 142 13.41 14.18 -4.19
N ASP A 143 14.13 14.00 -5.29
CA ASP A 143 14.29 12.70 -5.96
C ASP A 143 15.15 11.72 -5.16
N ASP A 144 16.14 12.20 -4.40
CA ASP A 144 16.97 11.32 -3.58
C ASP A 144 16.17 10.75 -2.41
N THR A 145 15.39 11.59 -1.74
CA THR A 145 14.43 11.17 -0.70
C THR A 145 13.39 10.22 -1.28
N ALA A 146 12.84 10.49 -2.46
CA ALA A 146 11.90 9.61 -3.15
C ALA A 146 12.50 8.22 -3.39
N ARG A 147 13.72 8.17 -3.91
CA ARG A 147 14.46 6.93 -4.18
C ARG A 147 14.66 6.09 -2.92
N GLU A 148 15.07 6.73 -1.83
CA GLU A 148 15.29 6.06 -0.54
C GLU A 148 13.99 5.45 -0.01
N LEU A 149 12.91 6.23 0.02
CA LEU A 149 11.61 5.80 0.52
C LEU A 149 11.00 4.67 -0.33
N LEU A 150 11.04 4.78 -1.66
CA LEU A 150 10.54 3.75 -2.56
C LEU A 150 11.33 2.44 -2.41
N ARG A 151 12.64 2.51 -2.19
CA ARG A 151 13.45 1.31 -1.88
C ARG A 151 13.09 0.69 -0.53
N LYS A 152 12.76 1.49 0.49
CA LYS A 152 12.25 0.99 1.77
C LYS A 152 10.91 0.27 1.58
N GLY A 153 9.98 0.84 0.81
CA GLY A 153 8.72 0.17 0.45
C GLY A 153 8.96 -1.18 -0.25
N LEU A 154 9.88 -1.24 -1.23
CA LEU A 154 10.27 -2.49 -1.89
C LEU A 154 10.97 -3.48 -0.97
N ALA A 155 11.66 -3.04 0.08
CA ALA A 155 12.28 -3.94 1.05
C ALA A 155 11.23 -4.62 1.94
N VAL A 156 10.12 -3.94 2.23
CA VAL A 156 8.98 -4.51 2.98
C VAL A 156 8.14 -5.42 2.07
N ASP A 157 7.81 -4.97 0.86
CA ASP A 157 6.97 -5.71 -0.09
C ASP A 157 7.65 -5.83 -1.47
N PRO A 158 8.63 -6.74 -1.61
CA PRO A 158 9.45 -6.84 -2.83
C PRO A 158 8.67 -7.31 -4.06
N ASP A 159 7.56 -8.02 -3.87
CA ASP A 159 6.72 -8.54 -4.95
C ASP A 159 5.36 -7.83 -5.02
N GLY A 160 5.16 -6.76 -4.25
CA GLY A 160 3.92 -6.00 -4.19
C GLY A 160 3.64 -5.20 -5.45
N ILE A 161 2.38 -5.17 -5.85
CA ILE A 161 1.96 -4.47 -7.08
C ILE A 161 2.19 -2.96 -6.97
N ASP A 162 1.82 -2.34 -5.84
CA ASP A 162 1.95 -0.89 -5.67
C ASP A 162 3.41 -0.48 -5.46
N ALA A 163 4.19 -1.24 -4.66
CA ALA A 163 5.61 -0.95 -4.42
C ALA A 163 6.42 -0.96 -5.72
N ASN A 164 6.24 -2.01 -6.55
CA ASN A 164 6.91 -2.11 -7.84
C ASN A 164 6.39 -1.08 -8.87
N TYR A 165 5.08 -0.79 -8.87
CA TYR A 165 4.51 0.22 -9.77
C TYR A 165 5.07 1.62 -9.51
N PHE A 166 5.06 2.09 -8.26
CA PHE A 166 5.53 3.44 -7.94
C PHE A 166 7.05 3.57 -8.09
N TYR A 167 7.81 2.51 -7.81
CA TYR A 167 9.23 2.50 -8.10
C TYR A 167 9.51 2.55 -9.60
N ALA A 168 8.73 1.82 -10.42
CA ALA A 168 8.83 1.87 -11.87
C ALA A 168 8.48 3.27 -12.42
N ASP A 169 7.42 3.91 -11.88
CA ASP A 169 7.00 5.24 -12.31
C ASP A 169 8.05 6.30 -11.97
N PHE A 170 8.69 6.20 -10.79
CA PHE A 170 9.84 7.00 -10.43
C PHE A 170 11.03 6.79 -11.39
N LEU A 171 11.41 5.53 -11.68
CA LEU A 171 12.50 5.25 -12.62
C LEU A 171 12.20 5.79 -14.02
N ARG A 172 10.95 5.69 -14.47
CA ARG A 172 10.48 6.29 -15.73
C ARG A 172 10.65 7.82 -15.72
N ASP A 173 10.28 8.48 -14.63
CA ASP A 173 10.48 9.92 -14.46
C ASP A 173 11.96 10.31 -14.52
N GLN A 174 12.83 9.50 -13.92
CA GLN A 174 14.29 9.63 -13.98
C GLN A 174 14.89 9.19 -15.33
N LYS A 175 14.07 8.77 -16.31
CA LYS A 175 14.49 8.27 -17.64
C LYS A 175 15.33 6.99 -17.59
N ASP A 176 15.31 6.27 -16.48
CA ASP A 176 15.83 4.89 -16.40
C ASP A 176 14.80 3.93 -17.01
N TRP A 177 14.74 3.91 -18.34
CA TRP A 177 13.75 3.12 -19.08
C TRP A 177 13.90 1.62 -18.85
N ALA A 178 15.13 1.12 -18.72
CA ALA A 178 15.40 -0.30 -18.50
C ALA A 178 14.95 -0.75 -17.10
N GLY A 179 15.30 0.02 -16.08
CA GLY A 179 14.86 -0.21 -14.71
C GLY A 179 13.33 -0.10 -14.57
N ALA A 180 12.73 0.92 -15.19
CA ALA A 180 11.28 1.11 -15.19
C ALA A 180 10.56 -0.09 -15.82
N LYS A 181 11.05 -0.58 -16.98
CA LYS A 181 10.49 -1.77 -17.64
C LYS A 181 10.49 -2.98 -16.72
N ALA A 182 11.63 -3.28 -16.09
CA ALA A 182 11.76 -4.43 -15.20
C ALA A 182 10.81 -4.32 -13.99
N ALA A 183 10.71 -3.15 -13.38
CA ALA A 183 9.84 -2.93 -12.23
C ALA A 183 8.33 -2.98 -12.60
N TYR A 184 7.90 -2.44 -13.76
CA TYR A 184 6.52 -2.62 -14.23
C TYR A 184 6.18 -4.08 -14.51
N GLN A 185 7.11 -4.86 -15.05
CA GLN A 185 6.91 -6.30 -15.25
C GLN A 185 6.72 -7.03 -13.92
N LYS A 186 7.48 -6.67 -12.89
CA LYS A 186 7.27 -7.18 -11.53
C LYS A 186 5.89 -6.80 -10.97
N ALA A 187 5.49 -5.55 -11.11
CA ALA A 187 4.16 -5.11 -10.69
C ALA A 187 3.04 -5.92 -11.36
N LEU A 188 3.18 -6.25 -12.64
CA LEU A 188 2.21 -7.07 -13.38
C LEU A 188 2.20 -8.54 -12.94
N ALA A 189 3.34 -9.06 -12.48
CA ALA A 189 3.48 -10.42 -11.97
C ALA A 189 3.04 -10.58 -10.50
N ALA A 190 2.77 -9.48 -9.80
CA ALA A 190 2.37 -9.49 -8.39
C ALA A 190 1.12 -10.35 -8.15
N PRO A 191 1.02 -11.07 -7.01
CA PRO A 191 -0.15 -11.86 -6.67
C PRO A 191 -1.39 -10.97 -6.47
N ALA A 192 -2.58 -11.56 -6.65
CA ALA A 192 -3.84 -10.89 -6.33
C ALA A 192 -3.99 -10.74 -4.81
N ARG A 193 -4.46 -9.57 -4.37
CA ARG A 193 -4.68 -9.29 -2.95
C ARG A 193 -6.13 -9.57 -2.56
N PRO A 194 -6.40 -10.30 -1.46
CA PRO A 194 -7.77 -10.51 -0.97
C PRO A 194 -8.50 -9.17 -0.75
N GLY A 195 -9.73 -9.07 -1.25
CA GLY A 195 -10.56 -7.87 -1.10
C GLY A 195 -10.12 -6.65 -1.93
N ARG A 196 -9.08 -6.77 -2.78
CA ARG A 196 -8.52 -5.63 -3.53
C ARG A 196 -8.74 -5.71 -5.05
N ALA A 197 -9.65 -6.53 -5.53
CA ALA A 197 -9.83 -6.83 -6.96
C ALA A 197 -9.96 -5.58 -7.85
N THR A 198 -10.75 -4.58 -7.43
CA THR A 198 -10.92 -3.32 -8.18
C THR A 198 -9.61 -2.52 -8.25
N ALA A 199 -8.90 -2.40 -7.13
CA ALA A 199 -7.63 -1.70 -7.06
C ALA A 199 -6.56 -2.40 -7.90
N ASP A 200 -6.44 -3.74 -7.77
CA ASP A 200 -5.46 -4.55 -8.49
C ASP A 200 -5.69 -4.50 -10.00
N ALA A 201 -6.95 -4.64 -10.45
CA ALA A 201 -7.29 -4.52 -11.86
C ALA A 201 -6.99 -3.11 -12.42
N GLY A 202 -7.25 -2.08 -11.64
CA GLY A 202 -6.93 -0.70 -11.99
C GLY A 202 -5.42 -0.50 -12.13
N ARG A 203 -4.66 -0.90 -11.12
CA ARG A 203 -3.19 -0.76 -11.10
C ARG A 203 -2.51 -1.54 -12.23
N ARG A 204 -3.01 -2.75 -12.56
CA ARG A 204 -2.48 -3.52 -13.70
C ARG A 204 -2.68 -2.79 -15.02
N ARG A 205 -3.87 -2.22 -15.26
CA ARG A 205 -4.11 -1.41 -16.49
C ARG A 205 -3.16 -0.22 -16.58
N GLU A 206 -2.89 0.47 -15.47
CA GLU A 206 -1.92 1.56 -15.44
C GLU A 206 -0.50 1.05 -15.74
N ALA A 207 -0.07 -0.04 -15.11
CA ALA A 207 1.24 -0.65 -15.32
C ALA A 207 1.42 -1.12 -16.79
N GLU A 208 0.40 -1.74 -17.39
CA GLU A 208 0.41 -2.15 -18.81
C GLU A 208 0.58 -0.97 -19.75
N ALA A 209 -0.16 0.12 -19.50
CA ALA A 209 -0.06 1.34 -20.32
C ALA A 209 1.34 1.97 -20.22
N ARG A 210 1.89 2.06 -19.01
CA ARG A 210 3.25 2.59 -18.76
C ARG A 210 4.34 1.68 -19.33
N LEU A 211 4.20 0.37 -19.19
CA LEU A 211 5.14 -0.60 -19.77
C LEU A 211 5.20 -0.47 -21.29
N LYS A 212 4.07 -0.26 -21.95
CA LYS A 212 4.01 -0.01 -23.40
C LYS A 212 4.78 1.27 -23.77
N GLU A 213 4.57 2.36 -23.03
CA GLU A 213 5.28 3.65 -23.20
C GLU A 213 6.80 3.45 -23.08
N VAL A 214 7.25 2.84 -21.98
CA VAL A 214 8.67 2.59 -21.69
C VAL A 214 9.32 1.69 -22.76
N THR A 215 8.60 0.65 -23.19
CA THR A 215 9.11 -0.26 -24.24
C THR A 215 9.31 0.46 -25.55
N ALA A 216 8.42 1.39 -25.91
CA ALA A 216 8.55 2.20 -27.10
C ALA A 216 9.76 3.17 -27.04
N HIS A 217 10.15 3.64 -25.85
CA HIS A 217 11.37 4.44 -25.66
C HIS A 217 12.65 3.60 -25.86
N LEU A 218 12.65 2.36 -25.41
CA LEU A 218 13.80 1.46 -25.54
C LEU A 218 14.03 0.94 -26.97
N ALA A 219 13.02 1.03 -27.84
CA ALA A 219 13.09 0.59 -29.24
C ALA A 219 13.57 1.67 -30.22
N ARG A 220 13.86 2.88 -29.73
CA ARG A 220 14.33 4.03 -30.52
C ARG A 220 15.84 4.17 -30.45
#